data_ed67d3dd003a0d23422edaf5a078cf8f
#
_entry.id   ed67d3dd003a0d23422edaf5a078cf8f
#
_cell.length_a   1.000
_cell.length_b   1.000
_cell.length_c   1.000
_cell.angle_alpha   90.00
_cell.angle_beta   90.00
_cell.angle_gamma   90.00
#
_symmetry.space_group_name_H-M   'P 1'
#
loop_
_entity.id
_entity.type
_entity.pdbx_description
1 polymer ?
#
loop_
_entity_poly.entity_id
_entity_poly.type
_entity_poly.pdbx_seq_one_letter_code
_entity_poly.pdbx_strand_id
1 'polypeptide(L)'
;MARVLLADDSETILLLLRTRLEMEGYEVETAVDGQEVVDKVSPAEPPDVLLLDAMMPRKSGIDALRELRAAGVDTPALIVSAHTEGDNGADHADLAIDAYITKPIDFDRLFAKIAELTSR
;
A
#
# COMPACT_ATOMS: atom_id res chain seq x y z
N MET A 1 -4.31 -13.64 11.61
CA MET A 1 -4.81 -13.20 10.29
C MET A 1 -4.09 -11.92 9.91
N ALA A 2 -3.50 -11.90 8.73
CA ALA A 2 -2.73 -10.74 8.30
C ALA A 2 -3.67 -9.57 7.94
N ARG A 3 -3.23 -8.36 8.27
CA ARG A 3 -3.98 -7.14 8.03
C ARG A 3 -3.32 -6.34 6.91
N VAL A 4 -4.12 -5.92 5.93
CA VAL A 4 -3.65 -5.14 4.79
C VAL A 4 -4.40 -3.81 4.76
N LEU A 5 -3.67 -2.71 4.61
CA LEU A 5 -4.28 -1.41 4.35
C LEU A 5 -4.13 -1.10 2.87
N LEU A 6 -5.26 -0.89 2.19
CA LEU A 6 -5.31 -0.53 0.78
C LEU A 6 -5.65 0.94 0.63
N ALA A 7 -4.92 1.66 -0.19
CA ALA A 7 -5.24 3.05 -0.46
C ALA A 7 -5.27 3.31 -1.97
N ASP A 8 -6.39 3.81 -2.45
CA ASP A 8 -6.59 4.18 -3.86
C ASP A 8 -7.79 5.10 -3.91
N ASP A 9 -7.77 6.11 -4.76
CA ASP A 9 -8.90 7.01 -4.89
C ASP A 9 -10.02 6.46 -5.77
N SER A 10 -9.80 5.29 -6.39
CA SER A 10 -10.82 4.60 -7.16
C SER A 10 -11.57 3.61 -6.28
N GLU A 11 -12.84 3.89 -6.00
CA GLU A 11 -13.66 2.97 -5.21
C GLU A 11 -13.80 1.61 -5.86
N THR A 12 -13.82 1.58 -7.19
CA THR A 12 -13.91 0.31 -7.94
C THR A 12 -12.68 -0.55 -7.68
N ILE A 13 -11.49 0.03 -7.74
CA ILE A 13 -10.26 -0.70 -7.48
C ILE A 13 -10.22 -1.19 -6.03
N LEU A 14 -10.61 -0.32 -5.08
CA LEU A 14 -10.63 -0.71 -3.67
C LEU A 14 -11.57 -1.89 -3.43
N LEU A 15 -12.77 -1.84 -4.01
CA LEU A 15 -13.74 -2.93 -3.84
C LEU A 15 -13.21 -4.23 -4.42
N LEU A 16 -12.63 -4.18 -5.61
CA LEU A 16 -12.09 -5.36 -6.28
C LEU A 16 -10.96 -5.98 -5.47
N LEU A 17 -9.99 -5.18 -5.05
CA LEU A 17 -8.85 -5.67 -4.28
C LEU A 17 -9.27 -6.18 -2.91
N ARG A 18 -10.14 -5.44 -2.23
CA ARG A 18 -10.64 -5.83 -0.92
C ARG A 18 -11.33 -7.18 -0.98
N THR A 19 -12.25 -7.34 -1.94
CA THR A 19 -13.01 -8.58 -2.09
C THR A 19 -12.08 -9.76 -2.29
N ARG A 20 -11.10 -9.62 -3.19
CA ARG A 20 -10.17 -10.70 -3.48
C ARG A 20 -9.29 -11.03 -2.28
N LEU A 21 -8.80 -10.01 -1.59
CA LEU A 21 -7.94 -10.24 -0.42
C LEU A 21 -8.71 -10.85 0.73
N GLU A 22 -9.95 -10.43 0.95
CA GLU A 22 -10.77 -11.03 2.00
C GLU A 22 -11.06 -12.50 1.71
N MET A 23 -11.25 -12.85 0.43
CA MET A 23 -11.41 -14.24 0.03
C MET A 23 -10.17 -15.08 0.31
N GLU A 24 -9.01 -14.46 0.33
CA GLU A 24 -7.76 -15.14 0.64
C GLU A 24 -7.47 -15.19 2.15
N GLY A 25 -8.36 -14.64 2.97
CA GLY A 25 -8.24 -14.70 4.42
C GLY A 25 -7.60 -13.48 5.07
N TYR A 26 -7.36 -12.42 4.30
CA TYR A 26 -6.81 -11.19 4.87
C TYR A 26 -7.89 -10.32 5.50
N GLU A 27 -7.50 -9.60 6.53
CA GLU A 27 -8.32 -8.54 7.09
C GLU A 27 -7.93 -7.25 6.39
N VAL A 28 -8.90 -6.55 5.80
CA VAL A 28 -8.60 -5.43 4.91
C VAL A 28 -9.25 -4.15 5.40
N GLU A 29 -8.44 -3.08 5.43
CA GLU A 29 -8.92 -1.73 5.69
C GLU A 29 -8.60 -0.89 4.45
N THR A 30 -9.47 0.06 4.12
CA THR A 30 -9.30 0.89 2.92
C THR A 30 -9.18 2.36 3.26
N ALA A 31 -8.52 3.10 2.37
CA ALA A 31 -8.39 4.55 2.45
C ALA A 31 -8.50 5.12 1.04
N VAL A 32 -9.06 6.33 0.91
CA VAL A 32 -9.27 6.95 -0.40
C VAL A 32 -8.24 8.03 -0.73
N ASP A 33 -7.41 8.38 0.24
CA ASP A 33 -6.32 9.35 0.02
C ASP A 33 -5.24 9.14 1.09
N GLY A 34 -4.13 9.87 0.92
CA GLY A 34 -2.99 9.72 1.81
C GLY A 34 -3.25 10.22 3.23
N GLN A 35 -4.15 11.19 3.39
CA GLN A 35 -4.48 11.66 4.73
C GLN A 35 -5.21 10.58 5.51
N GLU A 36 -6.15 9.88 4.87
CA GLU A 36 -6.81 8.75 5.53
C GLU A 36 -5.83 7.66 5.89
N VAL A 37 -4.83 7.41 5.04
CA VAL A 37 -3.79 6.42 5.35
C VAL A 37 -3.12 6.78 6.67
N VAL A 38 -2.66 8.02 6.80
CA VAL A 38 -1.98 8.46 8.01
C VAL A 38 -2.90 8.38 9.22
N ASP A 39 -4.16 8.77 9.06
CA ASP A 39 -5.12 8.76 10.16
C ASP A 39 -5.48 7.36 10.62
N LYS A 40 -5.50 6.39 9.71
CA LYS A 40 -5.95 5.03 10.02
C LYS A 40 -4.83 4.11 10.51
N VAL A 41 -3.58 4.44 10.25
CA VAL A 41 -2.45 3.62 10.69
C VAL A 41 -2.01 4.06 12.07
N SER A 42 -2.15 3.15 13.03
CA SER A 42 -1.64 3.38 14.39
C SER A 42 -0.21 2.86 14.48
N PRO A 43 0.77 3.69 14.86
CA PRO A 43 2.13 3.18 15.04
C PRO A 43 2.24 2.08 16.11
N ALA A 44 1.30 2.01 17.04
CA ALA A 44 1.28 0.98 18.08
C ALA A 44 0.77 -0.36 17.54
N GLU A 45 -0.10 -0.33 16.52
CA GLU A 45 -0.67 -1.54 15.92
C GLU A 45 -0.72 -1.38 14.40
N PRO A 46 0.44 -1.32 13.73
CA PRO A 46 0.45 -1.11 12.29
C PRO A 46 -0.06 -2.35 11.55
N PRO A 47 -0.57 -2.17 10.32
CA PRO A 47 -0.94 -3.33 9.50
C PRO A 47 0.29 -4.13 9.10
N ASP A 48 0.06 -5.31 8.54
CA ASP A 48 1.14 -6.19 8.12
C ASP A 48 1.69 -5.81 6.74
N VAL A 49 0.87 -5.18 5.89
CA VAL A 49 1.28 -4.69 4.57
C VAL A 49 0.50 -3.42 4.25
N LEU A 50 1.18 -2.48 3.61
CA LEU A 50 0.58 -1.27 3.04
C LEU A 50 0.60 -1.40 1.52
N LEU A 51 -0.56 -1.20 0.89
CA LEU A 51 -0.65 -1.13 -0.57
C LEU A 51 -1.22 0.24 -0.92
N LEU A 52 -0.37 1.11 -1.44
CA LEU A 52 -0.68 2.52 -1.61
C LEU A 52 -0.58 2.94 -3.07
N ASP A 53 -1.63 3.59 -3.58
CA ASP A 53 -1.55 4.26 -4.88
C ASP A 53 -0.63 5.47 -4.72
N ALA A 54 0.30 5.63 -5.65
CA ALA A 54 1.24 6.76 -5.61
C ALA A 54 0.53 8.10 -5.73
N MET A 55 -0.53 8.14 -6.54
CA MET A 55 -1.23 9.40 -6.86
C MET A 55 -2.65 9.38 -6.29
N MET A 56 -2.87 10.17 -5.26
CA MET A 56 -4.19 10.31 -4.65
C MET A 56 -4.42 11.78 -4.29
N PRO A 57 -5.69 12.23 -4.19
CA PRO A 57 -5.96 13.59 -3.79
C PRO A 57 -5.57 13.86 -2.35
N ARG A 58 -5.44 15.09 -1.99
CA ARG A 58 -5.05 15.64 -0.69
C ARG A 58 -3.62 15.29 -0.29
N LYS A 59 -3.27 14.02 -0.29
CA LYS A 59 -1.92 13.56 0.06
C LYS A 59 -1.64 12.30 -0.75
N SER A 60 -0.49 12.26 -1.42
CA SER A 60 -0.10 11.11 -2.22
C SER A 60 0.27 9.92 -1.34
N GLY A 61 0.30 8.73 -1.96
CA GLY A 61 0.76 7.54 -1.25
C GLY A 61 2.19 7.66 -0.77
N ILE A 62 3.05 8.29 -1.56
CA ILE A 62 4.45 8.49 -1.19
C ILE A 62 4.56 9.43 0.03
N ASP A 63 3.81 10.53 0.02
CA ASP A 63 3.85 11.46 1.15
C ASP A 63 3.27 10.83 2.41
N ALA A 64 2.21 10.03 2.28
CA ALA A 64 1.65 9.29 3.40
C ALA A 64 2.69 8.32 3.98
N LEU A 65 3.37 7.58 3.11
CA LEU A 65 4.38 6.65 3.56
C LEU A 65 5.54 7.37 4.27
N ARG A 66 5.93 8.52 3.75
CA ARG A 66 6.97 9.33 4.38
C ARG A 66 6.59 9.71 5.80
N GLU A 67 5.36 10.13 6.01
CA GLU A 67 4.89 10.46 7.36
C GLU A 67 4.87 9.24 8.27
N LEU A 68 4.44 8.09 7.74
CA LEU A 68 4.41 6.87 8.55
C LEU A 68 5.82 6.43 8.94
N ARG A 69 6.78 6.51 8.01
CA ARG A 69 8.17 6.18 8.33
C ARG A 69 8.74 7.12 9.39
N ALA A 70 8.41 8.40 9.30
CA ALA A 70 8.84 9.37 10.31
C ALA A 70 8.23 9.07 11.68
N ALA A 71 7.07 8.45 11.72
CA ALA A 71 6.40 8.07 12.97
C ALA A 71 6.88 6.71 13.51
N GLY A 72 7.83 6.07 12.84
CA GLY A 72 8.38 4.79 13.29
C GLY A 72 7.68 3.56 12.74
N VAL A 73 6.75 3.73 11.81
CA VAL A 73 6.08 2.58 11.17
C VAL A 73 7.00 2.02 10.11
N ASP A 74 7.34 0.74 10.22
CA ASP A 74 8.22 0.06 9.28
C ASP A 74 7.54 -1.07 8.51
N THR A 75 6.20 -1.07 8.49
CA THR A 75 5.39 -2.04 7.75
C THR A 75 5.83 -2.13 6.29
N PRO A 76 5.96 -3.36 5.74
CA PRO A 76 6.25 -3.51 4.31
C PRO A 76 5.26 -2.75 3.44
N ALA A 77 5.76 -2.06 2.42
CA ALA A 77 4.94 -1.18 1.59
C ALA A 77 5.11 -1.50 0.12
N LEU A 78 3.99 -1.57 -0.58
CA LEU A 78 3.93 -1.68 -2.04
C LEU A 78 3.33 -0.40 -2.58
N ILE A 79 3.94 0.14 -3.63
CA ILE A 79 3.44 1.37 -4.27
C ILE A 79 2.90 1.00 -5.66
N VAL A 80 1.66 1.39 -5.93
CA VAL A 80 1.02 1.20 -7.22
C VAL A 80 1.11 2.50 -8.00
N SER A 81 1.65 2.46 -9.20
CA SER A 81 1.92 3.67 -9.98
C SER A 81 1.69 3.44 -11.45
N ALA A 82 1.29 4.49 -12.16
CA ALA A 82 1.21 4.47 -13.62
C ALA A 82 2.59 4.57 -14.26
N HIS A 83 3.61 4.94 -13.49
CA HIS A 83 4.98 5.09 -13.98
C HIS A 83 5.81 3.87 -13.63
N THR A 84 6.90 3.66 -14.38
CA THR A 84 7.81 2.57 -14.08
C THR A 84 8.56 2.84 -12.78
N GLU A 85 9.02 1.78 -12.14
CA GLU A 85 9.75 1.90 -10.88
C GLU A 85 11.05 2.71 -11.02
N GLY A 86 11.65 2.71 -12.22
CA GLY A 86 12.87 3.47 -12.45
C GLY A 86 12.69 4.97 -12.30
N ASP A 87 11.48 5.46 -12.43
CA ASP A 87 11.20 6.88 -12.31
C ASP A 87 11.24 7.37 -10.87
N ASN A 88 11.05 6.47 -9.90
CA ASN A 88 10.84 6.87 -8.52
C ASN A 88 11.81 6.22 -7.53
N GLY A 89 12.40 5.10 -7.90
CA GLY A 89 13.16 4.29 -6.95
C GLY A 89 14.28 5.02 -6.26
N ALA A 90 15.06 5.80 -7.00
CA ALA A 90 16.21 6.51 -6.44
C ALA A 90 15.79 7.62 -5.47
N ASP A 91 14.67 8.27 -5.76
CA ASP A 91 14.19 9.40 -4.97
C ASP A 91 13.54 8.98 -3.65
N HIS A 92 13.15 7.71 -3.55
CA HIS A 92 12.40 7.21 -2.41
C HIS A 92 13.08 6.06 -1.69
N ALA A 93 14.39 5.92 -1.86
CA ALA A 93 15.13 4.82 -1.25
C ALA A 93 15.05 4.81 0.27
N ASP A 94 14.90 5.97 0.89
CA ASP A 94 14.77 6.10 2.33
C ASP A 94 13.44 5.59 2.89
N LEU A 95 12.46 5.36 2.03
CA LEU A 95 11.14 4.89 2.45
C LEU A 95 11.03 3.38 2.55
N ALA A 96 12.05 2.65 2.11
CA ALA A 96 12.09 1.19 2.18
C ALA A 96 10.87 0.56 1.50
N ILE A 97 10.56 1.00 0.28
CA ILE A 97 9.47 0.45 -0.52
C ILE A 97 9.88 -0.93 -1.03
N ASP A 98 9.06 -1.94 -0.75
CA ASP A 98 9.39 -3.32 -1.08
C ASP A 98 9.23 -3.63 -2.57
N ALA A 99 8.24 -3.04 -3.21
CA ALA A 99 8.07 -3.19 -4.64
C ALA A 99 7.16 -2.11 -5.22
N TYR A 100 7.33 -1.85 -6.50
CA TYR A 100 6.46 -0.97 -7.28
C TYR A 100 5.62 -1.84 -8.20
N ILE A 101 4.31 -1.60 -8.18
CA ILE A 101 3.36 -2.31 -9.04
C ILE A 101 2.89 -1.33 -10.09
N THR A 102 3.18 -1.62 -11.35
CA THR A 102 2.82 -0.74 -12.46
C THR A 102 1.38 -0.99 -12.87
N LYS A 103 0.65 0.07 -13.17
CA LYS A 103 -0.70 -0.04 -13.73
C LYS A 103 -0.62 -0.30 -15.23
N PRO A 104 -1.52 -1.14 -15.79
CA PRO A 104 -2.62 -1.82 -15.11
C PRO A 104 -2.11 -2.94 -14.21
N ILE A 105 -2.82 -3.17 -13.10
CA ILE A 105 -2.37 -4.10 -12.08
C ILE A 105 -2.45 -5.55 -12.58
N ASP A 106 -1.34 -6.27 -12.44
CA ASP A 106 -1.33 -7.72 -12.59
C ASP A 106 -1.69 -8.30 -11.21
N PHE A 107 -2.93 -8.74 -11.06
CA PHE A 107 -3.44 -9.17 -9.76
C PHE A 107 -2.70 -10.39 -9.22
N ASP A 108 -2.34 -11.33 -10.09
CA ASP A 108 -1.63 -12.52 -9.64
C ASP A 108 -0.27 -12.16 -9.04
N ARG A 109 0.45 -11.26 -9.72
CA ARG A 109 1.75 -10.79 -9.23
C ARG A 109 1.59 -10.03 -7.91
N LEU A 110 0.56 -9.18 -7.82
CA LEU A 110 0.31 -8.40 -6.63
C LEU A 110 0.00 -9.30 -5.43
N PHE A 111 -0.91 -10.27 -5.61
CA PHE A 111 -1.29 -11.15 -4.51
C PHE A 111 -0.13 -12.05 -4.09
N ALA A 112 0.70 -12.51 -5.05
CA ALA A 112 1.89 -13.28 -4.73
C ALA A 112 2.86 -12.46 -3.87
N LYS A 113 3.02 -11.17 -4.19
CA LYS A 113 3.91 -10.30 -3.42
C LYS A 113 3.36 -10.05 -2.02
N ILE A 114 2.07 -9.83 -1.89
CA ILE A 114 1.44 -9.66 -0.58
C ILE A 114 1.63 -10.92 0.27
N ALA A 115 1.42 -12.10 -0.32
CA ALA A 115 1.62 -13.36 0.39
C ALA A 115 3.06 -13.52 0.86
N GLU A 116 4.02 -13.16 0.01
CA GLU A 116 5.44 -13.19 0.38
C GLU A 116 5.73 -12.29 1.58
N LEU A 117 5.21 -11.07 1.56
CA LEU A 117 5.47 -10.11 2.62
C LEU A 117 4.78 -10.47 3.94
N THR A 118 3.61 -11.10 3.88
CA THR A 118 2.86 -11.46 5.08
C THR A 118 3.28 -12.80 5.68
N SER A 119 4.09 -13.57 4.97
CA SER A 119 4.56 -14.87 5.46
C SER A 119 5.91 -14.81 6.17
N ARG A 120 6.50 -13.63 6.26
CA ARG A 120 7.79 -13.44 6.92
C ARG A 120 7.68 -13.57 8.44
#